data_c24769dd5d70c6c3e5ef2609212a61e4
#
_entry.id   c24769dd5d70c6c3e5ef2609212a61e4
#
_cell.length_a   1.000
_cell.length_b   1.000
_cell.length_c   1.000
_cell.angle_alpha   90.00
_cell.angle_beta   90.00
_cell.angle_gamma   90.00
#
_symmetry.space_group_name_H-M   'P 1'
#
loop_
_entity.id
_entity.type
_entity.pdbx_description
1 polymer ?
#
loop_
_entity_poly.entity_id
_entity_poly.type
_entity_poly.pdbx_seq_one_letter_code
_entity_poly.pdbx_strand_id
1 'polypeptide(L)'
;MEFSEIKLLINFFAKNRHDFLGVPDVYFADKNYPELLWFYKEISKGSINNDQEAAEKLLQSTATNPAYQQLKAELEDRLVNLVFGLDPEKLMNSMLGRSSFRAYIYFGAAMILRQQNASAFFSDHFFKKAADYATFTNDGMI
;
A
#
# COMPACT_ATOMS: atom_id res chain seq x y z
N MET A 1 6.88 -10.44 -5.39
CA MET A 1 7.32 -9.19 -6.04
C MET A 1 8.83 -9.21 -6.19
N GLU A 2 9.33 -8.86 -7.36
CA GLU A 2 10.76 -8.72 -7.57
C GLU A 2 11.33 -7.51 -6.82
N PHE A 3 12.59 -7.57 -6.43
CA PHE A 3 13.22 -6.46 -5.71
C PHE A 3 13.15 -5.15 -6.51
N SER A 4 13.33 -5.21 -7.82
CA SER A 4 13.24 -4.05 -8.70
C SER A 4 11.86 -3.39 -8.66
N GLU A 5 10.80 -4.17 -8.55
CA GLU A 5 9.44 -3.67 -8.43
C GLU A 5 9.21 -2.97 -7.09
N ILE A 6 9.73 -3.56 -6.01
CA ILE A 6 9.68 -2.95 -4.67
C ILE A 6 10.41 -1.60 -4.70
N LYS A 7 11.59 -1.56 -5.31
CA LYS A 7 12.38 -0.33 -5.42
C LYS A 7 11.64 0.75 -6.20
N LEU A 8 11.02 0.40 -7.32
CA LEU A 8 10.20 1.33 -8.10
C LEU A 8 9.04 1.89 -7.29
N LEU A 9 8.36 1.03 -6.54
CA LEU A 9 7.22 1.42 -5.73
C LEU A 9 7.63 2.35 -4.58
N ILE A 10 8.72 2.03 -3.89
CA ILE A 10 9.26 2.88 -2.81
C ILE A 10 9.70 4.24 -3.35
N ASN A 11 10.36 4.27 -4.49
CA ASN A 11 10.76 5.52 -5.12
C ASN A 11 9.54 6.35 -5.54
N PHE A 12 8.50 5.72 -6.02
CA PHE A 12 7.22 6.39 -6.31
C PHE A 12 6.64 7.03 -5.06
N PHE A 13 6.58 6.31 -3.94
CA PHE A 13 6.08 6.86 -2.68
C PHE A 13 6.95 8.02 -2.17
N ALA A 14 8.26 7.88 -2.24
CA ALA A 14 9.19 8.94 -1.82
C ALA A 14 9.00 10.22 -2.65
N LYS A 15 8.80 10.08 -3.96
CA LYS A 15 8.60 11.20 -4.88
C LYS A 15 7.25 11.88 -4.66
N ASN A 16 6.22 11.13 -4.32
CA ASN A 16 4.84 11.62 -4.20
C ASN A 16 4.35 11.69 -2.75
N ARG A 17 5.24 11.78 -1.78
CA ARG A 17 4.86 11.72 -0.36
C ARG A 17 3.86 12.80 0.08
N HIS A 18 3.79 13.92 -0.64
CA HIS A 18 2.84 15.00 -0.36
C HIS A 18 1.40 14.65 -0.78
N ASP A 19 1.24 13.62 -1.63
CA ASP A 19 -0.04 13.17 -2.14
C ASP A 19 -0.65 12.06 -1.29
N PHE A 20 0.02 11.68 -0.19
CA PHE A 20 -0.49 10.71 0.76
C PHE A 20 -1.30 11.39 1.85
N LEU A 21 -2.33 10.67 2.34
CA LEU A 21 -3.15 11.11 3.45
C LEU A 21 -2.45 10.91 4.82
N GLY A 22 -1.27 10.29 4.82
CA GLY A 22 -0.45 10.08 6.00
C GLY A 22 1.04 10.14 5.66
N VAL A 23 1.90 9.99 6.68
CA VAL A 23 3.35 10.00 6.51
C VAL A 23 3.83 8.55 6.32
N PRO A 24 4.43 8.20 5.14
CA PRO A 24 4.87 6.83 4.88
C PRO A 24 5.83 6.27 5.95
N ASP A 25 6.75 7.09 6.45
CA ASP A 25 7.71 6.67 7.47
C ASP A 25 7.02 6.17 8.75
N VAL A 26 5.94 6.84 9.17
CA VAL A 26 5.15 6.42 10.32
C VAL A 26 4.44 5.09 10.05
N TYR A 27 3.99 4.90 8.82
CA TYR A 27 3.30 3.67 8.42
C TYR A 27 4.19 2.43 8.54
N PHE A 28 5.50 2.58 8.29
CA PHE A 28 6.46 1.48 8.37
C PHE A 28 7.08 1.33 9.77
N ALA A 29 6.85 2.25 10.69
CA ALA A 29 7.33 2.15 12.06
C ALA A 29 6.53 1.09 12.81
N ASP A 30 7.22 0.03 13.26
CA ASP A 30 6.60 -1.07 13.99
C ASP A 30 7.57 -1.50 15.10
N LYS A 31 7.10 -1.42 16.36
CA LYS A 31 7.92 -1.80 17.53
C LYS A 31 8.32 -3.28 17.50
N ASN A 32 7.46 -4.13 16.95
CA ASN A 32 7.70 -5.57 16.87
C ASN A 32 8.52 -5.94 15.64
N TYR A 33 8.74 -5.01 14.71
CA TYR A 33 9.43 -5.27 13.45
C TYR A 33 10.28 -4.04 13.05
N PRO A 34 11.32 -3.71 13.85
CA PRO A 34 12.11 -2.49 13.61
C PRO A 34 12.87 -2.51 12.27
N GLU A 35 13.21 -3.69 11.76
CA GLU A 35 13.91 -3.84 10.48
C GLU A 35 13.08 -3.36 9.30
N LEU A 36 11.76 -3.31 9.43
CA LEU A 36 10.85 -2.94 8.35
C LEU A 36 11.04 -1.48 7.92
N LEU A 37 11.08 -0.56 8.88
CA LEU A 37 11.33 0.85 8.61
C LEU A 37 12.75 1.06 8.06
N TRP A 38 13.72 0.34 8.60
CA TRP A 38 15.10 0.40 8.12
C TRP A 38 15.19 -0.07 6.67
N PHE A 39 14.53 -1.20 6.34
CA PHE A 39 14.47 -1.73 4.98
C PHE A 39 13.90 -0.68 4.00
N TYR A 40 12.76 -0.09 4.33
CA TYR A 40 12.15 0.96 3.53
C TYR A 40 13.11 2.14 3.31
N LYS A 41 13.72 2.64 4.39
CA LYS A 41 14.62 3.79 4.32
C LYS A 41 15.88 3.51 3.50
N GLU A 42 16.47 2.34 3.66
CA GLU A 42 17.70 1.98 2.93
C GLU A 42 17.44 1.84 1.43
N ILE A 43 16.30 1.28 1.02
CA ILE A 43 15.91 1.25 -0.39
C ILE A 43 15.66 2.67 -0.90
N SER A 44 14.97 3.48 -0.13
CA SER A 44 14.65 4.87 -0.49
C SER A 44 15.92 5.71 -0.71
N LYS A 45 16.96 5.48 0.09
CA LYS A 45 18.26 6.15 -0.06
C LYS A 45 19.11 5.62 -1.22
N GLY A 46 18.75 4.46 -1.77
CA GLY A 46 19.54 3.81 -2.81
C GLY A 46 20.75 3.04 -2.29
N SER A 47 20.85 2.79 -0.98
CA SER A 47 21.97 2.06 -0.38
C SER A 47 21.82 0.54 -0.48
N ILE A 48 20.64 0.04 -0.80
CA ILE A 48 20.35 -1.37 -1.05
C ILE A 48 19.71 -1.48 -2.44
N ASN A 49 20.26 -2.35 -3.30
CA ASN A 49 19.83 -2.46 -4.68
C ASN A 49 19.37 -3.86 -5.10
N ASN A 50 19.56 -4.87 -4.25
CA ASN A 50 19.14 -6.24 -4.53
C ASN A 50 18.89 -7.00 -3.24
N ASP A 51 18.32 -8.21 -3.37
CA ASP A 51 18.00 -9.06 -2.22
C ASP A 51 19.21 -9.44 -1.39
N GLN A 52 20.35 -9.71 -2.03
CA GLN A 52 21.56 -10.13 -1.32
C GLN A 52 22.09 -8.99 -0.44
N GLU A 53 22.17 -7.78 -0.97
CA GLU A 53 22.59 -6.61 -0.19
C GLU A 53 21.65 -6.35 0.99
N ALA A 54 20.34 -6.50 0.74
CA ALA A 54 19.33 -6.30 1.77
C ALA A 54 19.47 -7.32 2.91
N ALA A 55 19.60 -8.59 2.57
CA ALA A 55 19.75 -9.66 3.57
C ALA A 55 21.02 -9.48 4.40
N GLU A 56 22.12 -9.13 3.78
CA GLU A 56 23.40 -8.89 4.48
C GLU A 56 23.30 -7.70 5.42
N LYS A 57 22.78 -6.58 4.93
CA LYS A 57 22.75 -5.34 5.70
C LYS A 57 21.74 -5.36 6.83
N LEU A 58 20.58 -5.95 6.61
CA LEU A 58 19.49 -5.93 7.59
C LEU A 58 19.55 -7.08 8.60
N LEU A 59 19.95 -8.26 8.16
CA LEU A 59 19.90 -9.49 8.98
C LEU A 59 21.23 -10.23 9.06
N GLN A 60 22.29 -9.72 8.44
CA GLN A 60 23.59 -10.38 8.38
C GLN A 60 23.46 -11.83 7.89
N SER A 61 22.68 -12.02 6.83
CA SER A 61 22.28 -13.32 6.32
C SER A 61 22.28 -13.34 4.79
N THR A 62 21.69 -14.39 4.21
CA THR A 62 21.58 -14.56 2.76
C THR A 62 20.15 -14.30 2.28
N ALA A 63 20.00 -14.02 0.98
CA ALA A 63 18.68 -13.77 0.37
C ALA A 63 17.74 -14.99 0.49
N THR A 64 18.27 -16.19 0.64
CA THR A 64 17.48 -17.43 0.79
C THR A 64 17.04 -17.70 2.22
N ASN A 65 17.50 -16.92 3.19
CA ASN A 65 17.10 -17.09 4.58
C ASN A 65 15.60 -16.84 4.76
N PRO A 66 14.88 -17.76 5.42
CA PRO A 66 13.44 -17.58 5.67
C PRO A 66 13.11 -16.28 6.40
N ALA A 67 13.95 -15.83 7.32
CA ALA A 67 13.73 -14.58 8.04
C ALA A 67 13.75 -13.37 7.10
N TYR A 68 14.66 -13.36 6.11
CA TYR A 68 14.70 -12.32 5.09
C TYR A 68 13.45 -12.39 4.19
N GLN A 69 13.08 -13.57 3.74
CA GLN A 69 11.90 -13.75 2.88
C GLN A 69 10.63 -13.26 3.59
N GLN A 70 10.52 -13.51 4.89
CA GLN A 70 9.40 -13.03 5.69
C GLN A 70 9.42 -11.51 5.82
N LEU A 71 10.57 -10.91 6.07
CA LEU A 71 10.72 -9.45 6.14
C LEU A 71 10.34 -8.79 4.81
N LYS A 72 10.79 -9.36 3.70
CA LYS A 72 10.45 -8.89 2.37
C LYS A 72 8.95 -8.98 2.09
N ALA A 73 8.33 -10.11 2.43
CA ALA A 73 6.88 -10.29 2.27
C ALA A 73 6.09 -9.27 3.08
N GLU A 74 6.51 -9.00 4.32
CA GLU A 74 5.86 -7.99 5.16
C GLU A 74 5.98 -6.59 4.55
N LEU A 75 7.16 -6.26 4.01
CA LEU A 75 7.36 -4.99 3.32
C LEU A 75 6.44 -4.87 2.10
N GLU A 76 6.34 -5.93 1.30
CA GLU A 76 5.46 -5.97 0.12
C GLU A 76 4.01 -5.70 0.52
N ASP A 77 3.52 -6.39 1.53
CA ASP A 77 2.13 -6.25 1.99
C ASP A 77 1.85 -4.81 2.44
N ARG A 78 2.77 -4.22 3.17
CA ARG A 78 2.61 -2.84 3.63
C ARG A 78 2.68 -1.83 2.50
N LEU A 79 3.54 -2.07 1.51
CA LEU A 79 3.61 -1.21 0.33
C LEU A 79 2.32 -1.25 -0.48
N VAL A 80 1.76 -2.45 -0.67
CA VAL A 80 0.48 -2.61 -1.37
C VAL A 80 -0.63 -1.88 -0.61
N ASN A 81 -0.68 -2.04 0.71
CA ASN A 81 -1.67 -1.36 1.53
C ASN A 81 -1.51 0.16 1.49
N LEU A 82 -0.27 0.65 1.40
CA LEU A 82 0.01 2.09 1.35
C LEU A 82 -0.55 2.74 0.07
N VAL A 83 -0.71 1.99 -1.02
CA VAL A 83 -1.33 2.50 -2.25
C VAL A 83 -2.71 3.09 -1.97
N PHE A 84 -3.46 2.49 -1.05
CA PHE A 84 -4.79 2.98 -0.66
C PHE A 84 -4.76 4.27 0.18
N GLY A 85 -3.58 4.68 0.63
CA GLY A 85 -3.38 5.97 1.28
C GLY A 85 -3.15 7.15 0.33
N LEU A 86 -3.14 6.89 -0.98
CA LEU A 86 -3.01 7.94 -1.98
C LEU A 86 -4.29 8.79 -2.05
N ASP A 87 -4.10 10.08 -2.31
CA ASP A 87 -5.23 10.99 -2.53
C ASP A 87 -5.62 10.95 -4.02
N PRO A 88 -6.77 10.36 -4.38
CA PRO A 88 -7.16 10.26 -5.79
C PRO A 88 -7.41 11.61 -6.45
N GLU A 89 -7.77 12.64 -5.69
CA GLU A 89 -7.98 13.98 -6.23
C GLU A 89 -6.69 14.61 -6.75
N LYS A 90 -5.54 14.25 -6.16
CA LYS A 90 -4.23 14.78 -6.55
C LYS A 90 -3.54 13.95 -7.61
N LEU A 91 -3.72 12.62 -7.57
CA LEU A 91 -2.94 11.70 -8.40
C LEU A 91 -3.66 11.23 -9.65
N MET A 92 -4.99 11.30 -9.68
CA MET A 92 -5.78 10.86 -10.82
C MET A 92 -6.36 12.04 -11.58
N ASN A 93 -6.05 12.11 -12.87
CA ASN A 93 -6.43 13.24 -13.72
C ASN A 93 -7.86 13.15 -14.25
N SER A 94 -8.48 11.98 -14.23
CA SER A 94 -9.84 11.78 -14.75
C SER A 94 -10.84 11.51 -13.64
N MET A 95 -12.07 11.99 -13.83
CA MET A 95 -13.17 11.65 -12.92
C MET A 95 -13.46 10.16 -12.92
N LEU A 96 -13.30 9.50 -14.06
CA LEU A 96 -13.48 8.06 -14.19
C LEU A 96 -12.49 7.30 -13.33
N GLY A 97 -11.19 7.65 -13.39
CA GLY A 97 -10.16 7.03 -12.58
C GLY A 97 -10.39 7.24 -11.09
N ARG A 98 -10.75 8.45 -10.68
CA ARG A 98 -11.07 8.75 -9.27
C ARG A 98 -12.26 7.94 -8.76
N SER A 99 -13.32 7.83 -9.56
CA SER A 99 -14.49 7.05 -9.19
C SER A 99 -14.20 5.56 -9.08
N SER A 100 -13.43 5.01 -10.00
CA SER A 100 -12.98 3.61 -9.94
C SER A 100 -12.18 3.33 -8.66
N PHE A 101 -11.23 4.19 -8.33
CA PHE A 101 -10.41 4.04 -7.14
C PHE A 101 -11.25 4.12 -5.86
N ARG A 102 -12.19 5.07 -5.79
CA ARG A 102 -13.12 5.20 -4.65
C ARG A 102 -14.02 3.98 -4.50
N ALA A 103 -14.49 3.41 -5.61
CA ALA A 103 -15.29 2.17 -5.57
C ALA A 103 -14.52 1.04 -4.87
N TYR A 104 -13.24 0.85 -5.20
CA TYR A 104 -12.40 -0.16 -4.56
C TYR A 104 -12.17 0.11 -3.08
N ILE A 105 -11.91 1.37 -2.71
CA ILE A 105 -11.70 1.74 -1.30
C ILE A 105 -12.94 1.47 -0.45
N TYR A 106 -14.10 1.90 -0.91
CA TYR A 106 -15.35 1.68 -0.17
C TYR A 106 -15.72 0.21 -0.09
N PHE A 107 -15.49 -0.55 -1.16
CA PHE A 107 -15.71 -2.00 -1.14
C PHE A 107 -14.81 -2.70 -0.11
N GLY A 108 -13.51 -2.37 -0.12
CA GLY A 108 -12.57 -2.92 0.86
C GLY A 108 -12.94 -2.57 2.29
N ALA A 109 -13.31 -1.31 2.53
CA ALA A 109 -13.76 -0.86 3.84
C ALA A 109 -15.02 -1.62 4.31
N ALA A 110 -15.98 -1.83 3.41
CA ALA A 110 -17.18 -2.59 3.71
C ALA A 110 -16.86 -4.02 4.14
N MET A 111 -15.94 -4.68 3.44
CA MET A 111 -15.51 -6.04 3.78
C MET A 111 -14.85 -6.10 5.17
N ILE A 112 -13.99 -5.16 5.48
CA ILE A 112 -13.31 -5.10 6.79
C ILE A 112 -14.34 -4.91 7.89
N LEU A 113 -15.27 -3.97 7.74
CA LEU A 113 -16.30 -3.69 8.73
C LEU A 113 -17.20 -4.91 8.96
N ARG A 114 -17.53 -5.64 7.90
CA ARG A 114 -18.33 -6.85 7.99
C ARG A 114 -17.63 -7.95 8.80
N GLN A 115 -16.34 -8.14 8.59
CA GLN A 115 -15.55 -9.15 9.29
C GLN A 115 -15.32 -8.79 10.76
N GLN A 116 -15.27 -7.52 11.10
CA GLN A 116 -15.09 -7.03 12.46
C GLN A 116 -16.39 -7.00 13.25
N ASN A 117 -17.45 -7.61 12.75
CA ASN A 117 -18.78 -7.60 13.39
C ASN A 117 -19.32 -6.19 13.63
N ALA A 118 -18.90 -5.23 12.82
CA ALA A 118 -19.49 -3.91 12.84
C ALA A 118 -20.98 -4.01 12.45
N SER A 119 -21.75 -3.02 12.85
CA SER A 119 -23.17 -2.97 12.50
C SER A 119 -23.38 -3.17 11.00
N ALA A 120 -24.35 -4.03 10.63
CA ALA A 120 -24.72 -4.25 9.23
C ALA A 120 -25.04 -2.95 8.50
N PHE A 121 -25.59 -1.97 9.22
CA PHE A 121 -25.87 -0.64 8.68
C PHE A 121 -24.63 0.02 8.10
N PHE A 122 -23.49 -0.02 8.80
CA PHE A 122 -22.26 0.60 8.31
C PHE A 122 -21.68 -0.15 7.10
N SER A 123 -21.59 -1.47 7.16
CA SER A 123 -21.07 -2.23 6.03
C SER A 123 -21.94 -2.08 4.80
N ASP A 124 -23.26 -2.11 4.94
CA ASP A 124 -24.20 -1.91 3.83
C ASP A 124 -24.09 -0.51 3.24
N HIS A 125 -23.89 0.51 4.07
CA HIS A 125 -23.69 1.88 3.63
C HIS A 125 -22.44 1.99 2.73
N PHE A 126 -21.32 1.35 3.13
CA PHE A 126 -20.10 1.38 2.34
C PHE A 126 -20.20 0.54 1.07
N PHE A 127 -20.91 -0.61 1.10
CA PHE A 127 -21.19 -1.37 -0.11
C PHE A 127 -22.03 -0.57 -1.11
N LYS A 128 -23.02 0.16 -0.63
CA LYS A 128 -23.84 1.03 -1.47
C LYS A 128 -23.00 2.14 -2.11
N LYS A 129 -22.12 2.78 -1.33
CA LYS A 129 -21.20 3.80 -1.85
C LYS A 129 -20.27 3.23 -2.92
N ALA A 130 -19.74 2.03 -2.71
CA ALA A 130 -18.90 1.36 -3.69
C ALA A 130 -19.67 1.12 -5.00
N ALA A 131 -20.93 0.66 -4.90
CA ALA A 131 -21.78 0.44 -6.05
C ALA A 131 -22.08 1.74 -6.80
N ASP A 132 -22.37 2.83 -6.07
CA ASP A 132 -22.63 4.14 -6.68
C ASP A 132 -21.41 4.63 -7.49
N TYR A 133 -20.19 4.51 -6.95
CA TYR A 133 -18.99 4.88 -7.69
C TYR A 133 -18.73 3.96 -8.88
N ALA A 134 -18.97 2.67 -8.75
CA ALA A 134 -18.82 1.71 -9.85
C ALA A 134 -19.82 1.99 -10.97
N THR A 135 -21.06 2.33 -10.63
CA THR A 135 -22.10 2.71 -11.60
C THR A 135 -21.70 3.98 -12.34
N PHE A 136 -21.22 5.00 -11.63
CA PHE A 136 -20.71 6.22 -12.26
C PHE A 136 -19.57 5.91 -13.24
N THR A 137 -18.68 4.99 -12.88
CA THR A 137 -17.59 4.55 -13.74
C THR A 137 -18.11 3.94 -15.04
N ASN A 138 -19.09 3.05 -14.94
CA ASN A 138 -19.70 2.40 -16.11
C ASN A 138 -20.46 3.41 -16.99
N ASP A 139 -21.24 4.28 -16.39
CA ASP A 139 -22.01 5.30 -17.11
C ASP A 139 -21.09 6.35 -17.75
N GLY A 140 -20.00 6.69 -17.10
CA GLY A 140 -19.01 7.63 -17.62
C GLY A 140 -18.22 7.12 -18.82
N MET A 141 -18.30 5.83 -19.13
CA MET A 141 -17.66 5.22 -20.30
C MET A 141 -18.54 5.29 -21.56
N ILE A 142 -19.79 5.67 -21.41
CA ILE A 142 -20.74 5.85 -22.49
C ILE A 142 -20.75 7.31 -22.94
#